data_d79d3034c742556c17c14dee8cd9d1d4
#
_entry.id   d79d3034c742556c17c14dee8cd9d1d4
#
_cell.length_a   1.000
_cell.length_b   1.000
_cell.length_c   1.000
_cell.angle_alpha   90.00
_cell.angle_beta   90.00
_cell.angle_gamma   90.00
#
_symmetry.space_group_name_H-M   'P 1'
#
loop_
_entity.id
_entity.type
_entity.pdbx_description
1 polymer ?
#
loop_
_entity_poly.entity_id
_entity_poly.type
_entity_poly.pdbx_seq_one_letter_code
_entity_poly.pdbx_strand_id
1 'polypeptide(L)'
;MEKIDLNSFIYNERLTLEDILTCITQEEIYSFYSGVSPIVCNQNICSPLREDNVPSFSFYFHRNGSGILMFYDFATKDTGDVVKFVSTLFNISWKDALWKIVYDLIVSTNKEIDIPKNK
;
A
#
# COMPACT_ATOMS: atom_id res chain seq x y z
N MET A 1 -8.41 -2.04 20.48
CA MET A 1 -8.21 -1.54 19.15
C MET A 1 -9.51 -1.10 18.51
N GLU A 2 -9.51 0.04 17.96
CA GLU A 2 -10.74 0.58 17.39
C GLU A 2 -11.01 -0.02 16.03
N LYS A 3 -12.27 -0.20 15.77
CA LYS A 3 -12.68 -0.63 14.45
C LYS A 3 -12.73 0.56 13.52
N ILE A 4 -12.45 0.29 12.26
CA ILE A 4 -12.54 1.31 11.22
C ILE A 4 -13.98 1.34 10.74
N ASP A 5 -14.55 2.51 10.79
CA ASP A 5 -15.91 2.73 10.30
C ASP A 5 -15.83 3.14 8.84
N LEU A 6 -16.27 2.27 7.97
CA LEU A 6 -16.18 2.54 6.54
C LEU A 6 -16.93 3.81 6.16
N ASN A 7 -18.02 4.10 6.85
CA ASN A 7 -18.76 5.33 6.58
C ASN A 7 -17.89 6.55 6.85
N SER A 8 -17.03 6.50 7.86
CA SER A 8 -16.11 7.60 8.13
C SER A 8 -15.19 7.81 6.95
N PHE A 9 -14.71 6.72 6.36
CA PHE A 9 -13.86 6.84 5.18
C PHE A 9 -14.60 7.48 4.02
N ILE A 10 -15.82 7.02 3.76
CA ILE A 10 -16.59 7.51 2.61
C ILE A 10 -16.85 9.00 2.71
N TYR A 11 -17.16 9.48 3.88
CA TYR A 11 -17.50 10.88 4.07
C TYR A 11 -16.32 11.73 4.50
N ASN A 12 -15.15 11.10 4.69
CA ASN A 12 -13.97 11.80 5.12
C ASN A 12 -13.05 11.99 3.94
N GLU A 13 -13.00 13.21 3.41
CA GLU A 13 -12.16 13.50 2.26
C GLU A 13 -10.68 13.49 2.61
N ARG A 14 -10.36 13.27 3.87
CA ARG A 14 -8.97 13.27 4.32
C ARG A 14 -8.48 11.88 4.67
N LEU A 15 -8.96 10.88 3.98
CA LEU A 15 -8.42 9.54 4.17
C LEU A 15 -6.91 9.58 4.02
N THR A 16 -6.20 9.01 4.98
CA THR A 16 -4.74 9.00 4.98
C THR A 16 -4.24 7.57 5.05
N LEU A 17 -2.96 7.41 4.73
CA LEU A 17 -2.33 6.11 4.87
C LEU A 17 -2.36 5.65 6.32
N GLU A 18 -2.21 6.56 7.27
CA GLU A 18 -2.25 6.20 8.67
C GLU A 18 -3.57 5.55 9.05
N ASP A 19 -4.67 6.06 8.50
CA ASP A 19 -5.97 5.44 8.74
C ASP A 19 -6.00 4.00 8.27
N ILE A 20 -5.45 3.76 7.10
CA ILE A 20 -5.42 2.42 6.52
C ILE A 20 -4.55 1.49 7.36
N LEU A 21 -3.43 2.00 7.85
CA LEU A 21 -2.48 1.17 8.58
C LEU A 21 -2.96 0.81 9.98
N THR A 22 -4.10 1.33 10.42
CA THR A 22 -4.71 0.81 11.63
C THR A 22 -5.34 -0.56 11.40
N CYS A 23 -5.55 -0.94 10.15
CA CYS A 23 -6.21 -2.20 9.81
C CYS A 23 -5.24 -3.22 9.23
N ILE A 24 -4.31 -2.80 8.41
CA ILE A 24 -3.41 -3.70 7.69
C ILE A 24 -2.02 -3.11 7.72
N THR A 25 -1.03 -3.95 7.42
CA THR A 25 0.36 -3.51 7.42
C THR A 25 0.80 -3.11 6.03
N GLN A 26 1.88 -2.33 5.98
CA GLN A 26 2.47 -1.95 4.71
C GLN A 26 2.95 -3.18 3.95
N GLU A 27 3.52 -4.14 4.66
CA GLU A 27 3.98 -5.38 4.04
C GLU A 27 2.83 -6.13 3.38
N GLU A 28 1.67 -6.16 4.04
CA GLU A 28 0.51 -6.82 3.45
C GLU A 28 0.07 -6.14 2.18
N ILE A 29 0.10 -4.81 2.16
CA ILE A 29 -0.29 -4.07 0.97
C ILE A 29 0.68 -4.34 -0.18
N TYR A 30 1.99 -4.22 0.09
CA TYR A 30 2.98 -4.51 -0.94
C TYR A 30 2.86 -5.94 -1.46
N SER A 31 2.70 -6.90 -0.56
CA SER A 31 2.59 -8.30 -0.97
C SER A 31 1.37 -8.54 -1.85
N PHE A 32 0.26 -7.93 -1.49
CA PHE A 32 -0.96 -8.12 -2.25
C PHE A 32 -0.81 -7.66 -3.69
N TYR A 33 -0.23 -6.48 -3.89
CA TYR A 33 -0.16 -5.90 -5.23
C TYR A 33 1.07 -6.37 -6.01
N SER A 34 2.14 -6.75 -5.34
CA SER A 34 3.35 -7.18 -6.03
C SER A 34 3.41 -8.67 -6.25
N GLY A 35 2.70 -9.44 -5.43
CA GLY A 35 2.82 -10.88 -5.46
C GLY A 35 4.07 -11.39 -4.76
N VAL A 36 4.81 -10.51 -4.14
CA VAL A 36 6.05 -10.88 -3.43
C VAL A 36 5.74 -11.10 -1.96
N SER A 37 6.13 -12.25 -1.43
CA SER A 37 5.91 -12.55 -0.02
C SER A 37 6.96 -13.54 0.44
N PRO A 38 7.64 -13.26 1.54
CA PRO A 38 7.56 -12.06 2.35
C PRO A 38 8.27 -10.87 1.70
N ILE A 39 7.99 -9.67 2.22
CA ILE A 39 8.72 -8.49 1.78
C ILE A 39 10.04 -8.46 2.53
N VAL A 40 11.13 -8.49 1.79
CA VAL A 40 12.47 -8.51 2.37
C VAL A 40 13.18 -7.23 1.96
N CYS A 41 13.62 -6.47 2.95
CA CYS A 41 14.28 -5.20 2.70
C CYS A 41 15.69 -5.40 2.18
N ASN A 42 16.13 -4.44 1.37
CA ASN A 42 17.50 -4.37 0.88
C ASN A 42 17.90 -5.57 0.05
N GLN A 43 16.94 -6.16 -0.63
CA GLN A 43 17.16 -7.26 -1.55
C GLN A 43 16.61 -6.87 -2.90
N ASN A 44 17.45 -6.94 -3.92
CA ASN A 44 17.05 -6.57 -5.28
C ASN A 44 16.18 -7.66 -5.87
N ILE A 45 15.07 -7.25 -6.44
CA ILE A 45 14.16 -8.15 -7.13
C ILE A 45 13.79 -7.50 -8.46
N CYS A 46 13.15 -8.27 -9.33
CA CYS A 46 12.59 -7.71 -10.55
C CYS A 46 11.40 -6.85 -10.19
N SER A 47 11.25 -5.74 -10.88
CA SER A 47 10.24 -4.74 -10.54
C SER A 47 8.84 -5.30 -10.75
N PRO A 48 7.97 -5.21 -9.75
CA PRO A 48 6.56 -5.57 -9.95
C PRO A 48 5.77 -4.48 -10.67
N LEU A 49 6.40 -3.33 -10.94
CA LEU A 49 5.72 -2.23 -11.61
C LEU A 49 5.74 -2.36 -13.13
N ARG A 50 6.57 -3.24 -13.66
CA ARG A 50 6.72 -3.41 -15.10
C ARG A 50 7.39 -4.75 -15.35
N GLU A 51 7.39 -5.17 -16.60
CA GLU A 51 8.17 -6.34 -16.98
C GLU A 51 9.64 -6.01 -16.85
N ASP A 52 10.37 -6.88 -16.16
CA ASP A 52 11.75 -6.58 -15.80
C ASP A 52 12.52 -7.89 -15.76
N ASN A 53 13.67 -7.90 -16.41
CA ASN A 53 14.54 -9.08 -16.43
C ASN A 53 15.76 -8.90 -15.56
N VAL A 54 15.97 -7.71 -15.03
CA VAL A 54 17.15 -7.38 -14.22
C VAL A 54 16.68 -6.95 -12.84
N PRO A 55 17.15 -7.61 -11.77
CA PRO A 55 16.72 -7.23 -10.43
C PRO A 55 17.21 -5.82 -10.09
N SER A 56 16.33 -4.86 -10.22
CA SER A 56 16.66 -3.46 -10.01
C SER A 56 15.66 -2.74 -9.10
N PHE A 57 14.94 -3.51 -8.29
CA PHE A 57 13.89 -2.97 -7.43
C PHE A 57 14.10 -3.51 -6.02
N SER A 58 13.91 -2.67 -5.02
CA SER A 58 14.05 -3.13 -3.64
C SER A 58 13.12 -2.38 -2.71
N PHE A 59 12.91 -2.96 -1.54
CA PHE A 59 12.18 -2.33 -0.45
C PHE A 59 13.15 -1.92 0.64
N TYR A 60 12.83 -0.86 1.34
CA TYR A 60 13.66 -0.40 2.45
C TYR A 60 12.84 0.45 3.40
N PHE A 61 13.24 0.53 4.66
CA PHE A 61 12.59 1.43 5.60
C PHE A 61 13.19 2.81 5.48
N HIS A 62 12.32 3.82 5.54
CA HIS A 62 12.75 5.19 5.44
C HIS A 62 13.75 5.51 6.56
N ARG A 63 14.77 6.26 6.21
CA ARG A 63 15.88 6.52 7.14
C ARG A 63 15.50 7.42 8.30
N ASN A 64 14.37 8.11 8.22
CA ASN A 64 13.98 9.03 9.28
C ASN A 64 13.43 8.33 10.52
N GLY A 65 13.42 7.00 10.54
CA GLY A 65 12.94 6.27 11.69
C GLY A 65 11.43 6.23 11.85
N SER A 66 10.70 6.64 10.83
CA SER A 66 9.24 6.69 10.89
C SER A 66 8.59 5.32 10.81
N GLY A 67 9.33 4.30 10.36
CA GLY A 67 8.74 3.00 10.11
C GLY A 67 8.04 2.88 8.77
N ILE A 68 8.17 3.88 7.92
CA ILE A 68 7.57 3.85 6.59
C ILE A 68 8.36 2.90 5.70
N LEU A 69 7.66 1.94 5.10
CA LEU A 69 8.29 0.97 4.19
C LEU A 69 8.22 1.54 2.78
N MET A 70 9.40 1.73 2.20
CA MET A 70 9.55 2.40 0.91
C MET A 70 9.96 1.41 -0.15
N PHE A 71 9.76 1.79 -1.40
CA PHE A 71 10.34 1.05 -2.53
C PHE A 71 11.29 1.96 -3.30
N TYR A 72 12.21 1.36 -4.01
CA TYR A 72 13.11 2.08 -4.91
C TYR A 72 13.35 1.24 -6.14
N ASP A 73 13.13 1.85 -7.30
CA ASP A 73 13.40 1.23 -8.60
C ASP A 73 14.65 1.86 -9.17
N PHE A 74 15.77 1.11 -9.16
CA PHE A 74 17.04 1.65 -9.60
C PHE A 74 17.06 1.99 -11.08
N ALA A 75 16.24 1.31 -11.88
CA ALA A 75 16.21 1.55 -13.32
C ALA A 75 15.53 2.86 -13.67
N THR A 76 14.42 3.16 -13.00
CA THR A 76 13.63 4.37 -13.29
C THR A 76 13.88 5.48 -12.28
N LYS A 77 14.47 5.13 -11.14
CA LYS A 77 14.70 6.03 -10.02
C LYS A 77 13.40 6.45 -9.33
N ASP A 78 12.32 5.70 -9.55
CA ASP A 78 11.09 5.91 -8.81
C ASP A 78 11.27 5.43 -7.39
N THR A 79 10.71 6.20 -6.45
CA THR A 79 10.74 5.83 -5.05
C THR A 79 9.52 6.42 -4.37
N GLY A 80 9.12 5.81 -3.28
CA GLY A 80 8.00 6.31 -2.52
C GLY A 80 7.51 5.29 -1.52
N ASP A 81 6.40 5.62 -0.88
CA ASP A 81 5.76 4.71 0.06
C ASP A 81 4.80 3.78 -0.67
N VAL A 82 4.05 3.01 0.11
CA VAL A 82 3.16 2.01 -0.46
C VAL A 82 2.04 2.64 -1.28
N VAL A 83 1.60 3.85 -0.93
CA VAL A 83 0.57 4.53 -1.70
C VAL A 83 1.11 4.95 -3.05
N LYS A 84 2.35 5.46 -3.08
CA LYS A 84 2.99 5.80 -4.34
C LYS A 84 3.17 4.55 -5.20
N PHE A 85 3.47 3.42 -4.58
CA PHE A 85 3.61 2.15 -5.29
C PHE A 85 2.30 1.80 -6.00
N VAL A 86 1.18 1.85 -5.28
CA VAL A 86 -0.12 1.51 -5.86
C VAL A 86 -0.51 2.52 -6.93
N SER A 87 -0.27 3.79 -6.66
CA SER A 87 -0.59 4.84 -7.63
C SER A 87 0.19 4.65 -8.94
N THR A 88 1.45 4.27 -8.84
CA THR A 88 2.28 4.03 -10.01
C THR A 88 1.86 2.77 -10.74
N LEU A 89 1.59 1.71 -9.99
CA LEU A 89 1.22 0.42 -10.57
C LEU A 89 -0.04 0.52 -11.42
N PHE A 90 -1.02 1.28 -10.97
CA PHE A 90 -2.30 1.40 -11.65
C PHE A 90 -2.47 2.71 -12.40
N ASN A 91 -1.46 3.59 -12.33
CA ASN A 91 -1.50 4.89 -13.01
C ASN A 91 -2.71 5.69 -12.58
N ILE A 92 -2.89 5.81 -11.28
CA ILE A 92 -4.01 6.55 -10.70
C ILE A 92 -3.46 7.57 -9.72
N SER A 93 -4.32 8.49 -9.29
CA SER A 93 -3.91 9.51 -8.35
C SER A 93 -3.63 8.91 -6.98
N TRP A 94 -2.93 9.68 -6.15
CA TRP A 94 -2.62 9.27 -4.78
C TRP A 94 -3.90 9.01 -3.99
N LYS A 95 -4.87 9.89 -4.17
CA LYS A 95 -6.13 9.76 -3.47
C LYS A 95 -6.87 8.49 -3.92
N ASP A 96 -6.87 8.23 -5.23
CA ASP A 96 -7.52 7.02 -5.74
C ASP A 96 -6.80 5.77 -5.27
N ALA A 97 -5.48 5.85 -5.12
CA ALA A 97 -4.72 4.71 -4.62
C ALA A 97 -5.11 4.37 -3.18
N LEU A 98 -5.32 5.38 -2.34
CA LEU A 98 -5.76 5.14 -0.98
C LEU A 98 -7.09 4.40 -0.95
N TRP A 99 -8.05 4.84 -1.74
CA TRP A 99 -9.36 4.19 -1.78
C TRP A 99 -9.29 2.81 -2.38
N LYS A 100 -8.41 2.62 -3.38
CA LYS A 100 -8.24 1.29 -3.95
C LYS A 100 -7.74 0.31 -2.90
N ILE A 101 -6.79 0.73 -2.08
CA ILE A 101 -6.28 -0.12 -1.01
C ILE A 101 -7.40 -0.48 -0.04
N VAL A 102 -8.22 0.49 0.31
CA VAL A 102 -9.34 0.24 1.22
C VAL A 102 -10.27 -0.81 0.64
N TYR A 103 -10.65 -0.65 -0.61
CA TYR A 103 -11.61 -1.57 -1.21
C TYR A 103 -11.01 -2.95 -1.46
N ASP A 104 -9.77 -3.00 -1.89
CA ASP A 104 -9.17 -4.29 -2.25
C ASP A 104 -8.80 -5.11 -1.02
N LEU A 105 -8.34 -4.47 0.04
CA LEU A 105 -7.74 -5.19 1.15
C LEU A 105 -8.54 -5.12 2.44
N ILE A 106 -9.31 -4.08 2.62
CA ILE A 106 -10.05 -3.94 3.86
C ILE A 106 -11.48 -4.38 3.67
N VAL A 107 -12.14 -3.84 2.67
CA VAL A 107 -13.54 -4.17 2.44
C VAL A 107 -13.68 -5.61 1.95
N SER A 108 -12.90 -5.98 0.94
CA SER A 108 -13.09 -7.29 0.32
C SER A 108 -12.64 -8.42 1.23
N THR A 109 -11.68 -8.17 2.12
CA THR A 109 -11.23 -9.22 3.05
C THR A 109 -11.99 -9.17 4.37
N ASN A 110 -12.82 -8.17 4.57
CA ASN A 110 -13.63 -8.05 5.77
C ASN A 110 -12.78 -7.95 7.05
N LYS A 111 -11.63 -7.27 6.95
CA LYS A 111 -10.73 -7.13 8.06
C LYS A 111 -11.25 -6.07 9.02
N GLU A 112 -11.46 -6.40 10.23
CA GLU A 112 -11.64 -5.50 11.37
C GLU A 112 -12.38 -4.20 11.03
N ILE A 113 -13.21 -4.21 10.01
CA ILE A 113 -13.98 -3.05 9.61
C ILE A 113 -15.40 -3.22 10.09
N ASP A 114 -15.87 -2.23 10.80
CA ASP A 114 -17.27 -2.19 11.20
C ASP A 114 -18.06 -1.56 10.06
N ILE A 115 -18.42 -2.37 9.07
CA ILE A 115 -19.10 -1.88 7.90
C ILE A 115 -20.60 -1.78 8.21
N PRO A 116 -21.17 -0.59 8.12
CA PRO A 116 -22.61 -0.47 8.37
C PRO A 116 -23.36 -1.27 7.33
N LYS A 117 -24.29 -2.05 7.82
CA LYS A 117 -25.12 -2.76 6.89
C LYS A 117 -26.08 -1.80 6.32
N ASN A 118 -26.13 -1.63 5.37
CA ASN A 118 -26.93 -0.65 4.89
C ASN A 118 -28.05 -1.01 4.61
N LYS A 119 -27.83 -1.06 5.37
CA LYS A 119 -28.53 -1.12 5.31
C LYS A 119 -29.07 -0.65 4.79
#